data_ad4b37bb713a3bf1671be0ccf8105c87
#
_entry.id   ad4b37bb713a3bf1671be0ccf8105c87
#
_cell.length_a   1.000
_cell.length_b   1.000
_cell.length_c   1.000
_cell.angle_alpha   90.00
_cell.angle_beta   90.00
_cell.angle_gamma   90.00
#
_symmetry.space_group_name_H-M   'P 1'
#
loop_
_entity.id
_entity.type
_entity.pdbx_description
1 polymer ?
#
loop_
_entity_poly.entity_id
_entity_poly.type
_entity_poly.pdbx_seq_one_letter_code
_entity_poly.pdbx_strand_id
1 'polypeptide(L)' 'MKHFLFEDYDSGEDFIVGTATLSEAVEEAKLYFADPSYVCELSEIEAEASGLDEY' A
#
# COMPACT_ATOMS: atom_id res chain seq x y z
N MET A 1 -0.39 7.96 11.30
CA MET A 1 -0.39 6.80 10.39
C MET A 1 0.19 7.21 9.05
N LYS A 2 1.02 6.39 8.48
CA LYS A 2 1.61 6.63 7.17
C LYS A 2 0.87 5.83 6.11
N HIS A 3 0.94 6.29 4.86
CA HIS A 3 0.25 5.65 3.74
C HIS A 3 1.29 5.18 2.73
N PHE A 4 1.39 3.86 2.56
CA PHE A 4 2.40 3.26 1.70
C PHE A 4 1.74 2.67 0.45
N LEU A 5 2.24 3.07 -0.72
CA LEU A 5 1.74 2.58 -2.00
C LEU A 5 2.47 1.30 -2.38
N PHE A 6 1.69 0.30 -2.75
CA PHE A 6 2.19 -0.99 -3.22
C PHE A 6 1.60 -1.30 -4.59
N GLU A 7 2.34 -2.10 -5.35
CA GLU A 7 1.86 -2.70 -6.58
C GLU A 7 1.91 -4.21 -6.43
N ASP A 8 0.78 -4.89 -6.71
CA ASP A 8 0.75 -6.35 -6.68
C ASP A 8 1.01 -6.89 -8.08
N TYR A 9 2.14 -7.56 -8.25
CA TYR A 9 2.53 -8.10 -9.57
C TYR A 9 1.71 -9.32 -9.98
N ASP A 10 1.00 -9.94 -9.05
CA ASP A 10 0.14 -11.08 -9.37
C ASP A 10 -1.15 -10.62 -10.05
N SER A 11 -1.81 -9.62 -9.48
CA SER A 11 -3.09 -9.11 -10.01
C SER A 11 -2.94 -7.89 -10.91
N GLY A 12 -1.80 -7.18 -10.81
CA GLY A 12 -1.59 -5.91 -11.49
C GLY A 12 -2.27 -4.73 -10.82
N GLU A 13 -2.80 -4.92 -9.62
CA GLU A 13 -3.49 -3.86 -8.88
C GLU A 13 -2.51 -3.03 -8.05
N ASP A 14 -2.79 -1.72 -7.94
CA ASP A 14 -2.14 -0.82 -7.00
C ASP A 14 -3.04 -0.65 -5.79
N PHE A 15 -2.45 -0.56 -4.61
CA PHE A 15 -3.21 -0.40 -3.36
C PHE A 15 -2.36 0.32 -2.31
N ILE A 16 -3.04 0.80 -1.27
CA ILE A 16 -2.38 1.54 -0.18
C ILE A 16 -2.54 0.76 1.12
N VAL A 17 -1.50 0.75 1.94
CA VAL A 17 -1.55 0.19 3.29
C VAL A 17 -1.23 1.29 4.28
N GLY A 18 -2.13 1.51 5.23
CA GLY A 18 -1.96 2.50 6.30
C GLY A 18 -1.44 1.85 7.57
N THR A 19 -0.21 2.17 7.94
CA THR A 19 0.42 1.66 9.17
C THR A 19 1.36 2.72 9.74
N ALA A 20 1.90 2.45 10.93
CA ALA A 20 2.87 3.36 11.56
C ALA A 20 4.24 3.27 10.89
N THR A 21 4.63 2.10 10.40
CA THR A 21 5.95 1.86 9.80
C THR A 21 5.84 1.08 8.49
N LEU A 22 6.86 1.21 7.64
CA LEU A 22 6.94 0.46 6.39
C LEU A 22 7.01 -1.05 6.65
N SER A 23 7.72 -1.48 7.69
CA SER A 23 7.83 -2.89 8.03
C SER A 23 6.47 -3.51 8.29
N GLU A 24 5.61 -2.82 9.03
CA GLU A 24 4.25 -3.26 9.28
C GLU A 24 3.43 -3.29 8.00
N ALA A 25 3.61 -2.30 7.14
CA ALA A 25 2.88 -2.22 5.87
C ALA A 25 3.23 -3.39 4.95
N VAL A 26 4.50 -3.76 4.88
CA VAL A 26 4.94 -4.92 4.07
C VAL A 26 4.28 -6.21 4.56
N GLU A 27 4.23 -6.41 5.87
CA GLU A 27 3.58 -7.59 6.44
C GLU A 27 2.09 -7.61 6.14
N GLU A 28 1.42 -6.48 6.30
CA GLU A 28 -0.02 -6.36 6.00
C GLU A 28 -0.29 -6.62 4.52
N ALA A 29 0.53 -6.06 3.63
CA ALA A 29 0.36 -6.24 2.19
C ALA A 29 0.40 -7.73 1.82
N LYS A 30 1.27 -8.50 2.44
CA LYS A 30 1.39 -9.94 2.18
C LYS A 30 0.18 -10.75 2.64
N LEU A 31 -0.62 -10.20 3.55
CA LEU A 31 -1.85 -10.87 3.97
C LEU A 31 -2.96 -10.73 2.94
N TYR A 32 -2.94 -9.67 2.15
CA TYR A 32 -4.02 -9.37 1.20
C TYR A 32 -3.68 -9.68 -0.25
N PHE A 33 -2.39 -9.70 -0.60
CA PHE A 33 -1.94 -9.85 -1.99
C PHE A 33 -0.82 -10.88 -2.08
N ALA A 34 -0.74 -11.55 -3.24
CA ALA A 34 0.20 -12.64 -3.45
C ALA A 34 1.63 -12.16 -3.69
N ASP A 35 1.80 -11.04 -4.39
CA ASP A 35 3.13 -10.53 -4.76
C ASP A 35 3.21 -9.00 -4.65
N PRO A 36 3.04 -8.45 -3.44
CA PRO A 36 3.07 -7.00 -3.25
C PRO A 36 4.50 -6.47 -3.27
N SER A 37 4.67 -5.35 -3.96
CA SER A 37 5.96 -4.65 -4.05
C SER A 37 5.77 -3.20 -3.63
N TYR A 38 6.59 -2.74 -2.68
CA TYR A 38 6.56 -1.36 -2.22
C TYR A 38 7.00 -0.40 -3.32
N VAL A 39 6.22 0.67 -3.51
CA VAL A 39 6.52 1.71 -4.49
C VAL A 39 7.04 2.97 -3.80
N CYS A 40 6.22 3.59 -2.96
CA CYS A 40 6.59 4.83 -2.26
C CYS A 40 5.62 5.12 -1.12
N GLU A 41 5.99 6.06 -0.27
CA GLU A 41 5.11 6.61 0.74
C GLU A 41 4.33 7.77 0.14
N LEU A 42 3.02 7.83 0.42
CA LEU A 42 2.15 8.93 0.00
C LEU A 42 1.77 9.79 1.20
N SER A 43 1.55 11.09 0.96
CA SER A 43 0.92 11.94 1.95
C SER A 43 -0.56 11.56 2.08
N GLU A 44 -1.21 12.04 3.13
CA GLU A 44 -2.65 11.80 3.32
C GLU A 44 -3.46 12.34 2.13
N ILE A 45 -3.10 13.51 1.64
CA ILE A 45 -3.78 14.13 0.50
C ILE A 45 -3.58 13.30 -0.76
N GLU A 46 -2.36 12.83 -1.00
CA GLU A 46 -2.04 11.99 -2.16
C GLU A 46 -2.80 10.67 -2.11
N ALA A 47 -2.86 10.06 -0.92
CA ALA A 47 -3.58 8.80 -0.73
C ALA A 47 -5.07 8.97 -1.05
N GLU A 48 -5.70 10.04 -0.58
CA GLU A 48 -7.10 10.35 -0.85
C GLU A 48 -7.33 10.62 -2.34
N ALA A 49 -6.43 11.39 -2.96
CA ALA A 49 -6.56 11.77 -4.37
C ALA A 49 -6.35 10.60 -5.32
N SER A 50 -5.64 9.56 -4.88
CA SER A 50 -5.33 8.40 -5.73
C SER A 50 -6.56 7.59 -6.13
N GLY A 51 -7.59 7.57 -5.29
CA GLY A 51 -8.76 6.74 -5.50
C GLY A 51 -8.52 5.25 -5.30
N LEU A 52 -7.34 4.88 -4.78
CA LEU A 52 -6.99 3.49 -4.55
C LEU A 52 -7.57 2.99 -3.22
N ASP A 53 -7.81 1.68 -3.13
CA ASP A 53 -8.22 1.06 -1.88
C ASP A 53 -7.10 1.13 -0.85
N GLU A 54 -7.48 1.40 0.39
CA GLU A 54 -6.52 1.45 1.50
C GLU A 54 -6.85 0.36 2.51
N TYR A 55 -5.81 -0.37 2.89
CA TYR A 55 -5.92 -1.49 3.83
C TYR A 55 -5.31 -1.16 5.19
#